data_d4e969f52665d9a61b90bf4278862038
#
_entry.id   d4e969f52665d9a61b90bf4278862038
#
_cell.length_a   1.000
_cell.length_b   1.000
_cell.length_c   1.000
_cell.angle_alpha   90.00
_cell.angle_beta   90.00
_cell.angle_gamma   90.00
#
_symmetry.space_group_name_H-M   'P 1'
#
loop_
_entity.id
_entity.type
_entity.pdbx_description
1 polymer ?
#
loop_
_entity_poly.entity_id
_entity_poly.type
_entity_poly.pdbx_seq_one_letter_code
_entity_poly.pdbx_strand_id
1 'polypeptide(L)'
;MKVGKITRVSGPIVYASGLDGCGLYDVVDVGEKKLIGEIIRQNSGNATIQVYEEDTGMHIGEKVECSERPLSLRLGPGLVGTIYDGIQRPLATMYDDSGAFLAPGQRAEPIDIHKKWHFEACKEVGSPIAPGMIIGSVQETSSILHKIMIQPTVRGRVLKEFSGSGDYTIDDVIGKTELDEEIKLSQYWPVRRPRPFMHKLTVDTPLVTGQRVIDVFFPLSKGGTAAIPGGFGTGKTMTQHAIAKWCDADLIVYIGCGERGNEMTDVLTEFPSLIDPRTGRSLMERTILIANTSNMPVAAREVSLYSGITLAEYYRDMGMH
;
A
#
# COMPACT_ATOMS: atom_id res chain seq x y z
N MET A 1 -20.29 10.21 -10.49
CA MET A 1 -20.11 8.76 -10.64
C MET A 1 -20.77 8.34 -11.94
N LYS A 2 -20.03 7.82 -12.90
CA LYS A 2 -20.53 7.41 -14.22
C LYS A 2 -20.89 5.97 -14.22
N VAL A 3 -21.96 5.62 -14.94
CA VAL A 3 -22.49 4.26 -14.95
C VAL A 3 -22.54 3.77 -16.40
N GLY A 4 -21.82 2.69 -16.65
CA GLY A 4 -21.83 1.96 -17.91
C GLY A 4 -22.52 0.60 -17.78
N LYS A 5 -22.46 -0.18 -18.86
CA LYS A 5 -22.98 -1.55 -18.90
C LYS A 5 -21.97 -2.51 -19.52
N ILE A 6 -21.89 -3.70 -18.98
CA ILE A 6 -21.05 -4.79 -19.49
C ILE A 6 -21.57 -5.21 -20.86
N THR A 7 -20.70 -5.21 -21.86
CA THR A 7 -20.99 -5.65 -23.21
C THR A 7 -20.37 -7.00 -23.56
N ARG A 8 -19.27 -7.37 -22.89
CA ARG A 8 -18.57 -8.65 -23.09
C ARG A 8 -17.74 -8.99 -21.87
N VAL A 9 -17.65 -10.25 -21.51
CA VAL A 9 -16.76 -10.81 -20.49
C VAL A 9 -15.82 -11.81 -21.14
N SER A 10 -14.54 -11.79 -20.82
CA SER A 10 -13.51 -12.67 -21.35
C SER A 10 -12.42 -12.93 -20.30
N GLY A 11 -12.67 -13.87 -19.40
CA GLY A 11 -11.86 -14.07 -18.21
C GLY A 11 -11.79 -12.76 -17.40
N PRO A 12 -10.63 -12.39 -16.83
CA PRO A 12 -10.52 -11.20 -15.98
C PRO A 12 -10.67 -9.87 -16.75
N ILE A 13 -10.99 -9.93 -18.06
CA ILE A 13 -11.17 -8.74 -18.90
C ILE A 13 -12.65 -8.55 -19.20
N VAL A 14 -13.16 -7.38 -18.82
CA VAL A 14 -14.53 -6.97 -19.04
C VAL A 14 -14.56 -5.77 -20.00
N TYR A 15 -15.46 -5.82 -20.96
CA TYR A 15 -15.73 -4.70 -21.84
C TYR A 15 -17.04 -4.04 -21.43
N ALA A 16 -17.02 -2.72 -21.31
CA ALA A 16 -18.19 -1.95 -20.94
C ALA A 16 -18.37 -0.75 -21.86
N SER A 17 -19.63 -0.33 -22.05
CA SER A 17 -20.00 0.87 -22.79
C SER A 17 -20.66 1.90 -21.86
N GLY A 18 -20.68 3.19 -22.27
CA GLY A 18 -21.31 4.26 -21.50
C GLY A 18 -20.41 4.85 -20.42
N LEU A 19 -19.09 4.64 -20.48
CA LEU A 19 -18.10 5.17 -19.54
C LEU A 19 -17.35 6.39 -20.14
N ASP A 20 -18.06 7.24 -20.89
CA ASP A 20 -17.48 8.45 -21.47
C ASP A 20 -16.93 9.39 -20.40
N GLY A 21 -15.67 9.78 -20.57
CA GLY A 21 -14.96 10.69 -19.69
C GLY A 21 -14.46 10.08 -18.38
N CYS A 22 -14.48 8.74 -18.22
CA CYS A 22 -13.64 8.05 -17.26
C CYS A 22 -12.20 8.05 -17.79
N GLY A 23 -11.23 8.13 -16.89
CA GLY A 23 -9.81 8.12 -17.21
C GLY A 23 -9.24 6.72 -17.36
N LEU A 24 -8.06 6.64 -18.00
CA LEU A 24 -7.23 5.44 -17.94
C LEU A 24 -6.77 5.23 -16.48
N TYR A 25 -6.85 3.97 -16.02
CA TYR A 25 -6.55 3.56 -14.65
C TYR A 25 -7.55 4.01 -13.60
N ASP A 26 -8.71 4.56 -13.98
CA ASP A 26 -9.78 4.77 -13.01
C ASP A 26 -10.31 3.45 -12.49
N VAL A 27 -10.55 3.39 -11.17
CA VAL A 27 -11.18 2.24 -10.51
C VAL A 27 -12.65 2.20 -10.85
N VAL A 28 -13.14 1.02 -11.12
CA VAL A 28 -14.53 0.72 -11.41
C VAL A 28 -15.06 -0.41 -10.53
N ASP A 29 -16.32 -0.32 -10.18
CA ASP A 29 -17.11 -1.38 -9.56
C ASP A 29 -17.87 -2.12 -10.66
N VAL A 30 -17.55 -3.40 -10.85
CA VAL A 30 -18.03 -4.19 -11.98
C VAL A 30 -19.06 -5.20 -11.52
N GLY A 31 -20.25 -5.14 -12.14
CA GLY A 31 -21.34 -6.09 -11.92
C GLY A 31 -22.09 -5.90 -10.61
N GLU A 32 -23.05 -6.80 -10.36
CA GLU A 32 -23.87 -6.78 -9.15
C GLU A 32 -23.04 -7.03 -7.87
N LYS A 33 -21.97 -7.84 -8.00
CA LYS A 33 -21.04 -8.13 -6.91
C LYS A 33 -20.09 -6.99 -6.60
N LYS A 34 -20.07 -5.93 -7.40
CA LYS A 34 -19.17 -4.77 -7.29
C LYS A 34 -17.70 -5.16 -7.23
N LEU A 35 -17.29 -6.07 -8.11
CA LEU A 35 -15.90 -6.49 -8.21
C LEU A 35 -15.01 -5.30 -8.55
N ILE A 36 -13.88 -5.18 -7.88
CA ILE A 36 -12.96 -4.07 -8.12
C ILE A 36 -12.18 -4.33 -9.39
N GLY A 37 -12.21 -3.36 -10.30
CA GLY A 37 -11.45 -3.38 -11.55
C GLY A 37 -10.84 -2.02 -11.88
N GLU A 38 -10.02 -1.99 -12.90
CA GLU A 38 -9.33 -0.81 -13.40
C GLU A 38 -9.49 -0.69 -14.91
N ILE A 39 -9.71 0.51 -15.42
CA ILE A 39 -9.81 0.77 -16.86
C ILE A 39 -8.40 0.72 -17.46
N ILE A 40 -8.11 -0.29 -18.25
CA ILE A 40 -6.80 -0.46 -18.92
C ILE A 40 -6.78 0.07 -20.36
N ARG A 41 -7.95 0.34 -20.93
CA ARG A 41 -8.08 0.93 -22.27
C ARG A 41 -9.41 1.66 -22.41
N GLN A 42 -9.39 2.81 -23.07
CA GLN A 42 -10.57 3.64 -23.32
C GLN A 42 -10.64 4.01 -24.80
N ASN A 43 -11.78 3.77 -25.45
CA ASN A 43 -12.03 4.15 -26.83
C ASN A 43 -13.49 4.59 -27.00
N SER A 44 -13.74 5.89 -27.25
CA SER A 44 -15.06 6.42 -27.62
C SER A 44 -16.22 5.84 -26.81
N GLY A 45 -16.15 5.95 -25.49
CA GLY A 45 -17.17 5.47 -24.56
C GLY A 45 -17.15 3.96 -24.25
N ASN A 46 -16.30 3.21 -24.93
CA ASN A 46 -16.07 1.80 -24.64
C ASN A 46 -14.80 1.65 -23.82
N ALA A 47 -14.91 1.03 -22.65
CA ALA A 47 -13.80 0.74 -21.76
C ALA A 47 -13.46 -0.75 -21.76
N THR A 48 -12.17 -1.06 -21.78
CA THR A 48 -11.66 -2.38 -21.41
C THR A 48 -11.21 -2.30 -19.96
N ILE A 49 -11.76 -3.17 -19.14
CA ILE A 49 -11.57 -3.19 -17.69
C ILE A 49 -10.86 -4.49 -17.33
N GLN A 50 -9.88 -4.41 -16.49
CA GLN A 50 -9.24 -5.56 -15.89
C GLN A 50 -9.71 -5.69 -14.43
N VAL A 51 -10.33 -6.84 -14.10
CA VAL A 51 -10.87 -7.11 -12.77
C VAL A 51 -9.80 -7.76 -11.91
N TYR A 52 -9.72 -7.38 -10.63
CA TYR A 52 -8.75 -7.90 -9.66
C TYR A 52 -9.21 -9.16 -8.94
N GLU A 53 -10.48 -9.51 -9.08
CA GLU A 53 -11.12 -10.66 -8.44
C GLU A 53 -11.63 -11.65 -9.51
N GLU A 54 -12.05 -12.83 -9.08
CA GLU A 54 -12.66 -13.80 -9.99
C GLU A 54 -14.04 -13.32 -10.46
N ASP A 55 -14.24 -13.35 -11.77
CA ASP A 55 -15.44 -12.86 -12.47
C ASP A 55 -16.57 -13.91 -12.58
N THR A 56 -16.45 -15.01 -11.87
CA THR A 56 -17.43 -16.12 -11.94
C THR A 56 -18.86 -15.66 -11.66
N GLY A 57 -19.72 -15.85 -12.62
CA GLY A 57 -21.16 -15.50 -12.54
C GLY A 57 -21.48 -14.06 -12.94
N MET A 58 -20.55 -13.33 -13.58
CA MET A 58 -20.81 -12.03 -14.16
C MET A 58 -21.55 -12.13 -15.48
N HIS A 59 -22.55 -11.27 -15.71
CA HIS A 59 -23.39 -11.31 -16.90
C HIS A 59 -23.28 -10.04 -17.77
N ILE A 60 -23.50 -10.21 -19.05
CA ILE A 60 -23.64 -9.08 -19.98
C ILE A 60 -24.88 -8.26 -19.60
N GLY A 61 -24.75 -6.92 -19.62
CA GLY A 61 -25.81 -5.99 -19.25
C GLY A 61 -25.77 -5.52 -17.80
N GLU A 62 -24.98 -6.15 -16.93
CA GLU A 62 -24.75 -5.65 -15.58
C GLU A 62 -24.09 -4.27 -15.59
N LYS A 63 -24.27 -3.54 -14.49
CA LYS A 63 -23.74 -2.17 -14.35
C LYS A 63 -22.25 -2.16 -14.08
N VAL A 64 -21.60 -1.10 -14.57
CA VAL A 64 -20.22 -0.74 -14.20
C VAL A 64 -20.23 0.68 -13.69
N GLU A 65 -19.79 0.88 -12.47
CA GLU A 65 -19.77 2.19 -11.81
C GLU A 65 -18.32 2.70 -11.74
N CYS A 66 -18.03 3.86 -12.37
CA CYS A 66 -16.70 4.43 -12.39
C CYS A 66 -16.50 5.40 -11.22
N SER A 67 -15.40 5.25 -10.48
CA SER A 67 -15.06 6.12 -9.36
C SER A 67 -14.49 7.48 -9.78
N GLU A 68 -14.06 7.61 -11.04
CA GLU A 68 -13.33 8.77 -11.58
C GLU A 68 -12.03 9.07 -10.80
N ARG A 69 -11.44 8.05 -10.21
CA ARG A 69 -10.19 8.11 -9.44
C ARG A 69 -9.35 6.87 -9.68
N PRO A 70 -8.02 7.01 -9.80
CA PRO A 70 -7.13 5.86 -9.90
C PRO A 70 -7.07 5.08 -8.57
N LEU A 71 -6.68 3.81 -8.66
CA LEU A 71 -6.42 3.00 -7.48
C LEU A 71 -5.40 3.70 -6.59
N SER A 72 -5.81 3.99 -5.37
CA SER A 72 -5.03 4.75 -4.40
C SER A 72 -4.99 4.03 -3.07
N LEU A 73 -3.84 4.03 -2.42
CA LEU A 73 -3.70 3.52 -1.06
C LEU A 73 -3.97 4.61 -0.04
N ARG A 74 -4.53 4.20 1.07
CA ARG A 74 -4.62 5.02 2.26
C ARG A 74 -3.33 4.87 3.08
N LEU A 75 -2.62 5.96 3.26
CA LEU A 75 -1.32 6.02 3.93
C LEU A 75 -1.49 6.79 5.26
N GLY A 76 -1.07 6.20 6.35
CA GLY A 76 -1.22 6.78 7.69
C GLY A 76 -0.71 5.84 8.78
N PRO A 77 -0.76 6.23 10.05
CA PRO A 77 -0.38 5.35 11.15
C PRO A 77 -1.34 4.16 11.28
N GLY A 78 -0.79 2.97 11.52
CA GLY A 78 -1.54 1.71 11.63
C GLY A 78 -1.35 0.76 10.44
N LEU A 79 -0.42 1.05 9.55
CA LEU A 79 -0.05 0.17 8.43
C LEU A 79 0.91 -0.94 8.86
N VAL A 80 1.83 -0.63 9.77
CA VAL A 80 2.84 -1.58 10.24
C VAL A 80 2.19 -2.67 11.09
N GLY A 81 2.64 -3.90 10.90
CA GLY A 81 2.11 -5.08 11.59
C GLY A 81 0.89 -5.69 10.91
N THR A 82 0.44 -5.12 9.80
CA THR A 82 -0.76 -5.57 9.09
C THR A 82 -0.41 -6.41 7.85
N ILE A 83 -1.29 -7.35 7.54
CA ILE A 83 -1.22 -8.21 6.36
C ILE A 83 -2.32 -7.77 5.40
N TYR A 84 -1.91 -7.35 4.20
CA TYR A 84 -2.79 -6.87 3.15
C TYR A 84 -2.83 -7.82 1.95
N ASP A 85 -3.87 -7.69 1.14
CA ASP A 85 -3.86 -8.14 -0.24
C ASP A 85 -3.27 -7.07 -1.19
N GLY A 86 -3.27 -7.36 -2.51
CA GLY A 86 -2.70 -6.46 -3.51
C GLY A 86 -3.37 -5.10 -3.66
N ILE A 87 -4.59 -4.93 -3.17
CA ILE A 87 -5.36 -3.67 -3.23
C ILE A 87 -5.61 -3.04 -1.85
N GLN A 88 -4.76 -3.41 -0.89
CA GLN A 88 -4.74 -2.89 0.48
C GLN A 88 -5.97 -3.28 1.33
N ARG A 89 -6.58 -4.45 1.10
CA ARG A 89 -7.59 -4.96 2.03
C ARG A 89 -6.89 -5.73 3.15
N PRO A 90 -7.17 -5.42 4.44
CA PRO A 90 -6.54 -6.10 5.58
C PRO A 90 -7.14 -7.51 5.74
N LEU A 91 -6.30 -8.54 5.56
CA LEU A 91 -6.75 -9.94 5.53
C LEU A 91 -7.31 -10.43 6.86
N ALA A 92 -6.80 -9.95 7.99
CA ALA A 92 -7.31 -10.31 9.31
C ALA A 92 -8.76 -9.85 9.49
N THR A 93 -9.06 -8.59 9.20
CA THR A 93 -10.42 -8.03 9.27
C THR A 93 -11.37 -8.75 8.32
N MET A 94 -10.91 -9.03 7.09
CA MET A 94 -11.73 -9.77 6.12
C MET A 94 -12.03 -11.20 6.58
N TYR A 95 -11.07 -11.86 7.24
CA TYR A 95 -11.27 -13.19 7.81
C TYR A 95 -12.30 -13.18 8.94
N ASP A 96 -12.26 -12.16 9.81
CA ASP A 96 -13.23 -12.00 10.90
C ASP A 96 -14.65 -11.79 10.38
N ASP A 97 -14.78 -11.08 9.25
CA ASP A 97 -16.10 -10.78 8.64
C ASP A 97 -16.67 -11.95 7.84
N SER A 98 -15.85 -12.65 7.06
CA SER A 98 -16.31 -13.63 6.05
C SER A 98 -15.75 -15.04 6.24
N GLY A 99 -14.89 -15.26 7.22
CA GLY A 99 -14.22 -16.54 7.46
C GLY A 99 -13.12 -16.85 6.45
N ALA A 100 -12.88 -18.14 6.22
CA ALA A 100 -11.75 -18.62 5.41
C ALA A 100 -11.85 -18.30 3.90
N PHE A 101 -13.01 -17.90 3.42
CA PHE A 101 -13.23 -17.56 2.01
C PHE A 101 -13.60 -16.09 1.86
N LEU A 102 -12.81 -15.36 1.10
CA LEU A 102 -13.07 -13.96 0.78
C LEU A 102 -14.30 -13.85 -0.11
N ALA A 103 -15.28 -13.05 0.31
CA ALA A 103 -16.46 -12.79 -0.50
C ALA A 103 -16.11 -11.87 -1.69
N PRO A 104 -16.58 -12.17 -2.91
CA PRO A 104 -16.36 -11.30 -4.06
C PRO A 104 -16.89 -9.89 -3.80
N GLY A 105 -16.11 -8.86 -4.16
CA GLY A 105 -16.46 -7.44 -3.96
C GLY A 105 -16.38 -6.97 -2.50
N GLN A 106 -15.94 -7.82 -1.56
CA GLN A 106 -15.77 -7.43 -0.16
C GLN A 106 -14.79 -6.27 -0.03
N ARG A 107 -15.13 -5.29 0.81
CA ARG A 107 -14.31 -4.13 1.14
C ARG A 107 -14.09 -4.06 2.63
N ALA A 108 -12.92 -3.61 3.01
CA ALA A 108 -12.59 -3.30 4.39
C ALA A 108 -11.73 -2.04 4.44
N GLU A 109 -11.85 -1.26 5.52
CA GLU A 109 -10.98 -0.11 5.73
C GLU A 109 -9.54 -0.59 5.94
N PRO A 110 -8.57 -0.04 5.19
CA PRO A 110 -7.19 -0.51 5.26
C PRO A 110 -6.49 -0.18 6.59
N ILE A 111 -6.99 0.81 7.32
CA ILE A 111 -6.49 1.25 8.62
C ILE A 111 -7.69 1.43 9.54
N ASP A 112 -7.55 1.07 10.83
CA ASP A 112 -8.61 1.28 11.82
C ASP A 112 -8.92 2.78 11.98
N ILE A 113 -10.11 3.17 11.52
CA ILE A 113 -10.60 4.56 11.55
C ILE A 113 -11.03 5.03 12.95
N HIS A 114 -11.23 4.10 13.88
CA HIS A 114 -11.68 4.41 15.25
C HIS A 114 -10.53 4.53 16.23
N LYS A 115 -9.36 3.99 15.88
CA LYS A 115 -8.16 4.06 16.72
C LYS A 115 -7.69 5.50 16.84
N LYS A 116 -7.52 5.95 18.09
CA LYS A 116 -6.90 7.24 18.39
C LYS A 116 -5.40 7.10 18.52
N TRP A 117 -4.72 8.08 17.97
CA TRP A 117 -3.27 8.19 17.98
C TRP A 117 -2.86 9.45 18.70
N HIS A 118 -1.91 9.36 19.61
CA HIS A 118 -1.32 10.52 20.24
C HIS A 118 -0.38 11.21 19.25
N PHE A 119 -0.82 12.35 18.74
CA PHE A 119 -0.05 13.16 17.79
C PHE A 119 0.73 14.23 18.54
N GLU A 120 2.03 14.26 18.32
CA GLU A 120 2.93 15.29 18.83
C GLU A 120 3.26 16.27 17.70
N ALA A 121 2.77 17.50 17.83
CA ALA A 121 2.97 18.54 16.83
C ALA A 121 4.37 19.16 16.95
N CYS A 122 5.00 19.41 15.78
CA CYS A 122 6.28 20.14 15.70
C CYS A 122 6.15 21.48 14.98
N LYS A 123 4.93 21.91 14.67
CA LYS A 123 4.61 23.18 14.01
C LYS A 123 3.49 23.88 14.78
N GLU A 124 3.30 25.16 14.48
CA GLU A 124 2.27 26.03 15.05
C GLU A 124 1.45 26.73 13.96
N VAL A 125 0.33 27.34 14.35
CA VAL A 125 -0.46 28.20 13.45
C VAL A 125 0.42 29.33 12.90
N GLY A 126 0.29 29.60 11.60
CA GLY A 126 1.11 30.57 10.89
C GLY A 126 2.47 30.04 10.40
N SER A 127 2.85 28.79 10.76
CA SER A 127 4.10 28.18 10.27
C SER A 127 4.06 28.01 8.76
N PRO A 128 5.17 28.29 8.05
CA PRO A 128 5.30 27.98 6.64
C PRO A 128 5.37 26.45 6.45
N ILE A 129 4.68 25.96 5.41
CA ILE A 129 4.66 24.55 5.05
C ILE A 129 5.02 24.35 3.59
N ALA A 130 5.48 23.15 3.27
CA ALA A 130 5.76 22.70 1.92
C ALA A 130 5.38 21.22 1.77
N PRO A 131 5.09 20.74 0.56
CA PRO A 131 4.88 19.34 0.27
C PRO A 131 6.01 18.46 0.82
N GLY A 132 5.65 17.37 1.52
CA GLY A 132 6.61 16.47 2.18
C GLY A 132 7.18 16.98 3.51
N MET A 133 6.87 18.20 3.95
CA MET A 133 7.33 18.71 5.25
C MET A 133 6.65 17.97 6.40
N ILE A 134 7.45 17.60 7.41
CA ILE A 134 6.96 16.97 8.64
C ILE A 134 6.32 18.03 9.53
N ILE A 135 5.12 17.76 10.03
CA ILE A 135 4.34 18.62 10.91
C ILE A 135 4.18 18.07 12.32
N GLY A 136 4.53 16.83 12.52
CA GLY A 136 4.49 16.15 13.82
C GLY A 136 4.75 14.66 13.66
N SER A 137 4.53 13.93 14.73
CA SER A 137 4.78 12.48 14.79
C SER A 137 3.75 11.75 15.65
N VAL A 138 3.67 10.44 15.43
CA VAL A 138 2.83 9.49 16.17
C VAL A 138 3.67 8.25 16.43
N GLN A 139 3.65 7.71 17.65
CA GLN A 139 4.27 6.41 17.93
C GLN A 139 3.38 5.30 17.38
N GLU A 140 3.73 4.75 16.21
CA GLU A 140 2.93 3.72 15.52
C GLU A 140 3.12 2.35 16.16
N THR A 141 4.38 1.93 16.32
CA THR A 141 4.78 0.72 17.05
C THR A 141 5.87 1.11 18.04
N SER A 142 6.35 0.18 18.84
CA SER A 142 7.45 0.48 19.76
C SER A 142 8.76 0.87 19.06
N SER A 143 8.91 0.45 17.80
CA SER A 143 10.12 0.68 16.98
C SER A 143 9.92 1.78 15.94
N ILE A 144 8.69 2.11 15.55
CA ILE A 144 8.39 3.00 14.43
C ILE A 144 7.76 4.29 14.95
N LEU A 145 8.50 5.39 14.82
CA LEU A 145 7.98 6.74 14.97
C LEU A 145 7.47 7.23 13.61
N HIS A 146 6.16 7.23 13.47
CA HIS A 146 5.48 7.63 12.24
C HIS A 146 5.44 9.15 12.12
N LYS A 147 6.08 9.69 11.09
CA LYS A 147 6.13 11.14 10.85
C LYS A 147 4.95 11.57 9.98
N ILE A 148 4.15 12.50 10.47
CA ILE A 148 3.03 13.07 9.71
C ILE A 148 3.55 14.17 8.81
N MET A 149 3.31 14.00 7.51
CA MET A 149 3.85 14.88 6.46
C MET A 149 2.74 15.57 5.70
N ILE A 150 2.99 16.80 5.28
CA ILE A 150 2.13 17.51 4.32
C ILE A 150 2.09 16.71 3.01
N GLN A 151 0.88 16.44 2.52
CA GLN A 151 0.70 15.70 1.28
C GLN A 151 1.40 16.41 0.09
N PRO A 152 2.02 15.66 -0.84
CA PRO A 152 2.65 16.25 -2.02
C PRO A 152 1.70 17.05 -2.93
N THR A 153 0.39 16.83 -2.81
CA THR A 153 -0.65 17.50 -3.59
C THR A 153 -1.13 18.83 -2.99
N VAL A 154 -0.81 19.12 -1.73
CA VAL A 154 -1.19 20.34 -1.02
C VAL A 154 -0.50 21.54 -1.67
N ARG A 155 -1.28 22.58 -1.98
CA ARG A 155 -0.82 23.81 -2.63
C ARG A 155 -0.57 24.94 -1.65
N GLY A 156 -1.29 24.94 -0.52
CA GLY A 156 -1.12 25.91 0.55
C GLY A 156 0.30 25.93 1.11
N ARG A 157 0.72 27.09 1.57
CA ARG A 157 2.08 27.35 2.04
C ARG A 157 2.16 27.77 3.50
N VAL A 158 1.01 27.99 4.14
CA VAL A 158 0.91 28.41 5.53
C VAL A 158 -0.18 27.63 6.25
N LEU A 159 0.08 27.22 7.48
CA LEU A 159 -0.93 26.65 8.37
C LEU A 159 -1.86 27.73 8.89
N LYS A 160 -3.08 27.82 8.37
CA LYS A 160 -4.11 28.77 8.82
C LYS A 160 -4.74 28.34 10.14
N GLU A 161 -5.03 27.05 10.26
CA GLU A 161 -5.56 26.42 11.46
C GLU A 161 -4.72 25.18 11.78
N PHE A 162 -4.44 24.95 13.07
CA PHE A 162 -3.72 23.76 13.51
C PHE A 162 -4.11 23.42 14.96
N SER A 163 -4.54 22.19 15.18
CA SER A 163 -5.06 21.74 16.48
C SER A 163 -3.98 21.45 17.51
N GLY A 164 -2.70 21.37 17.09
CA GLY A 164 -1.60 21.06 17.97
C GLY A 164 -1.54 19.60 18.39
N SER A 165 -0.82 19.32 19.48
CA SER A 165 -0.68 17.97 20.02
C SER A 165 -1.97 17.50 20.68
N GLY A 166 -2.31 16.21 20.52
CA GLY A 166 -3.53 15.61 21.08
C GLY A 166 -3.83 14.23 20.49
N ASP A 167 -4.94 13.66 20.92
CA ASP A 167 -5.39 12.34 20.49
C ASP A 167 -6.40 12.47 19.35
N TYR A 168 -5.99 12.02 18.18
CA TYR A 168 -6.77 12.11 16.93
C TYR A 168 -6.91 10.76 16.26
N THR A 169 -8.04 10.57 15.58
CA THR A 169 -8.20 9.48 14.60
C THR A 169 -7.50 9.85 13.29
N ILE A 170 -7.38 8.90 12.39
CA ILE A 170 -6.76 9.14 11.07
C ILE A 170 -7.62 10.04 10.15
N ASP A 171 -8.91 10.23 10.47
CA ASP A 171 -9.87 11.05 9.72
C ASP A 171 -10.07 12.43 10.31
N ASP A 172 -9.65 12.67 11.55
CA ASP A 172 -9.77 13.98 12.18
C ASP A 172 -8.94 15.02 11.41
N VAL A 173 -9.54 16.17 11.21
CA VAL A 173 -8.85 17.33 10.61
C VAL A 173 -7.99 17.98 11.67
N ILE A 174 -6.67 17.79 11.61
CA ILE A 174 -5.70 18.36 12.53
C ILE A 174 -5.23 19.77 12.14
N GLY A 175 -5.51 20.20 10.92
CA GLY A 175 -5.15 21.54 10.44
C GLY A 175 -5.75 21.86 9.08
N LYS A 176 -5.65 23.15 8.71
CA LYS A 176 -6.01 23.65 7.38
C LYS A 176 -4.98 24.64 6.88
N THR A 177 -4.78 24.64 5.58
CA THR A 177 -3.94 25.65 4.89
C THR A 177 -4.70 26.95 4.68
N GLU A 178 -4.01 28.01 4.24
CA GLU A 178 -4.63 29.27 3.84
C GLU A 178 -5.57 29.13 2.62
N LEU A 179 -5.49 28.00 1.91
CA LEU A 179 -6.39 27.64 0.81
C LEU A 179 -7.54 26.74 1.26
N ASP A 180 -7.76 26.61 2.58
CA ASP A 180 -8.76 25.73 3.21
C ASP A 180 -8.60 24.24 2.88
N GLU A 181 -7.40 23.80 2.46
CA GLU A 181 -7.10 22.37 2.26
C GLU A 181 -6.91 21.71 3.62
N GLU A 182 -7.63 20.60 3.83
CA GLU A 182 -7.59 19.84 5.09
C GLU A 182 -6.30 19.01 5.23
N ILE A 183 -5.77 19.00 6.43
CA ILE A 183 -4.63 18.18 6.83
C ILE A 183 -5.11 17.16 7.86
N LYS A 184 -4.85 15.88 7.59
CA LYS A 184 -5.22 14.73 8.43
C LYS A 184 -4.01 13.87 8.73
N LEU A 185 -4.14 12.92 9.66
CA LEU A 185 -3.08 11.93 9.92
C LEU A 185 -2.92 10.95 8.76
N SER A 186 -3.93 10.77 7.93
CA SER A 186 -3.89 9.91 6.74
C SER A 186 -3.96 10.69 5.44
N GLN A 187 -3.46 10.08 4.36
CA GLN A 187 -3.50 10.63 3.02
C GLN A 187 -3.73 9.51 1.99
N TYR A 188 -4.28 9.86 0.82
CA TYR A 188 -4.43 8.93 -0.29
C TYR A 188 -3.37 9.19 -1.36
N TRP A 189 -2.78 8.11 -1.90
CA TRP A 189 -1.81 8.21 -2.98
C TRP A 189 -2.06 7.17 -4.07
N PRO A 190 -2.10 7.57 -5.37
CA PRO A 190 -2.30 6.65 -6.49
C PRO A 190 -1.11 5.68 -6.62
N VAL A 191 -1.40 4.37 -6.69
CA VAL A 191 -0.35 3.33 -6.73
C VAL A 191 0.55 3.39 -7.96
N ARG A 192 0.02 3.83 -9.11
CA ARG A 192 0.78 3.93 -10.36
C ARG A 192 1.58 5.23 -10.49
N ARG A 193 1.51 6.11 -9.49
CA ARG A 193 2.26 7.36 -9.47
C ARG A 193 3.37 7.28 -8.42
N PRO A 194 4.65 7.29 -8.80
CA PRO A 194 5.74 7.32 -7.83
C PRO A 194 5.65 8.55 -6.94
N ARG A 195 6.01 8.40 -5.67
CA ARG A 195 6.02 9.55 -4.76
C ARG A 195 7.20 10.47 -5.09
N PRO A 196 6.98 11.78 -5.09
CA PRO A 196 8.03 12.74 -5.46
C PRO A 196 9.17 12.73 -4.45
N PHE A 197 10.37 13.00 -4.92
CA PHE A 197 11.56 13.22 -4.09
C PHE A 197 12.33 14.42 -4.63
N MET A 198 13.09 15.11 -3.78
CA MET A 198 13.82 16.30 -4.19
C MET A 198 15.08 15.96 -5.00
N HIS A 199 15.87 15.01 -4.51
CA HIS A 199 17.10 14.57 -5.18
C HIS A 199 17.43 13.13 -4.76
N LYS A 200 18.16 12.42 -5.62
CA LYS A 200 18.70 11.09 -5.29
C LYS A 200 19.98 11.27 -4.48
N LEU A 201 20.09 10.51 -3.40
CA LEU A 201 21.31 10.41 -2.63
C LEU A 201 22.28 9.44 -3.28
N THR A 202 23.56 9.56 -2.96
CA THR A 202 24.58 8.59 -3.37
C THR A 202 24.34 7.27 -2.66
N VAL A 203 24.47 6.16 -3.38
CA VAL A 203 24.30 4.80 -2.85
C VAL A 203 25.67 4.32 -2.34
N ASP A 204 26.03 4.71 -1.13
CA ASP A 204 27.36 4.48 -0.53
C ASP A 204 27.34 3.74 0.81
N THR A 205 26.15 3.59 1.39
CA THR A 205 25.98 2.93 2.67
C THR A 205 25.57 1.46 2.48
N PRO A 206 26.30 0.48 3.03
CA PRO A 206 25.97 -0.93 2.89
C PRO A 206 24.69 -1.29 3.68
N LEU A 207 23.86 -2.16 3.10
CA LEU A 207 22.79 -2.87 3.80
C LEU A 207 23.37 -4.16 4.38
N VAL A 208 23.41 -4.27 5.70
CA VAL A 208 23.83 -5.51 6.35
C VAL A 208 22.66 -6.50 6.32
N THR A 209 22.84 -7.59 5.57
CA THR A 209 21.79 -8.61 5.39
C THR A 209 21.81 -9.70 6.46
N GLY A 210 22.89 -9.78 7.24
CA GLY A 210 23.13 -10.87 8.19
C GLY A 210 23.61 -12.18 7.53
N GLN A 211 23.74 -12.19 6.19
CA GLN A 211 24.25 -13.33 5.43
C GLN A 211 25.71 -13.07 5.04
N ARG A 212 26.66 -13.74 5.70
CA ARG A 212 28.11 -13.49 5.51
C ARG A 212 28.56 -13.51 4.06
N VAL A 213 28.01 -14.44 3.27
CA VAL A 213 28.39 -14.56 1.84
C VAL A 213 27.94 -13.33 1.06
N ILE A 214 26.74 -12.82 1.34
CA ILE A 214 26.23 -11.63 0.68
C ILE A 214 27.00 -10.41 1.16
N ASP A 215 27.12 -10.21 2.46
CA ASP A 215 27.71 -9.00 3.05
C ASP A 215 29.20 -8.85 2.69
N VAL A 216 29.92 -9.95 2.46
CA VAL A 216 31.37 -9.93 2.15
C VAL A 216 31.65 -9.92 0.65
N PHE A 217 30.97 -10.79 -0.13
CA PHE A 217 31.32 -11.00 -1.54
C PHE A 217 30.36 -10.29 -2.52
N PHE A 218 29.14 -10.00 -2.09
CA PHE A 218 28.11 -9.38 -2.93
C PHE A 218 27.34 -8.31 -2.14
N PRO A 219 28.03 -7.33 -1.55
CA PRO A 219 27.41 -6.36 -0.64
C PRO A 219 26.28 -5.62 -1.32
N LEU A 220 25.16 -5.55 -0.64
CA LEU A 220 24.02 -4.71 -1.03
C LEU A 220 24.17 -3.34 -0.40
N SER A 221 23.64 -2.34 -1.06
CA SER A 221 23.61 -0.98 -0.52
C SER A 221 22.21 -0.54 -0.19
N LYS A 222 22.06 0.29 0.83
CA LYS A 222 20.79 0.96 1.14
C LYS A 222 20.39 1.83 -0.04
N GLY A 223 19.13 1.68 -0.52
CA GLY A 223 18.66 2.30 -1.75
C GLY A 223 19.08 1.59 -3.04
N GLY A 224 19.83 0.48 -2.94
CA GLY A 224 20.19 -0.36 -4.08
C GLY A 224 19.06 -1.32 -4.51
N THR A 225 19.31 -2.02 -5.62
CA THR A 225 18.42 -3.06 -6.14
C THR A 225 19.23 -4.33 -6.35
N ALA A 226 18.70 -5.46 -5.89
CA ALA A 226 19.30 -6.77 -6.08
C ALA A 226 18.30 -7.73 -6.72
N ALA A 227 18.80 -8.62 -7.56
CA ALA A 227 18.04 -9.73 -8.11
C ALA A 227 18.59 -11.06 -7.57
N ILE A 228 17.69 -11.98 -7.23
CA ILE A 228 18.04 -13.34 -6.79
C ILE A 228 17.46 -14.32 -7.83
N PRO A 229 18.10 -14.49 -8.98
CA PRO A 229 17.62 -15.37 -10.04
C PRO A 229 17.90 -16.83 -9.70
N GLY A 230 17.11 -17.72 -10.25
CA GLY A 230 17.34 -19.16 -10.13
C GLY A 230 16.12 -19.99 -10.50
N GLY A 231 16.34 -21.25 -10.84
CA GLY A 231 15.29 -22.21 -11.12
C GLY A 231 14.52 -22.62 -9.86
N PHE A 232 13.64 -23.58 -10.03
CA PHE A 232 12.91 -24.18 -8.91
C PHE A 232 13.86 -24.90 -7.93
N GLY A 233 13.62 -24.74 -6.62
CA GLY A 233 14.39 -25.44 -5.58
C GLY A 233 15.80 -24.87 -5.31
N THR A 234 16.19 -23.74 -5.91
CA THR A 234 17.53 -23.13 -5.72
C THR A 234 17.65 -22.28 -4.46
N GLY A 235 16.62 -22.20 -3.63
CA GLY A 235 16.66 -21.46 -2.36
C GLY A 235 16.40 -19.95 -2.48
N LYS A 236 15.83 -19.45 -3.61
CA LYS A 236 15.50 -18.02 -3.80
C LYS A 236 14.65 -17.46 -2.68
N THR A 237 13.50 -18.08 -2.43
CA THR A 237 12.55 -17.66 -1.39
C THR A 237 13.20 -17.70 -0.01
N MET A 238 13.96 -18.75 0.29
CA MET A 238 14.70 -18.87 1.57
C MET A 238 15.73 -17.75 1.75
N THR A 239 16.43 -17.36 0.67
CA THR A 239 17.37 -16.23 0.71
C THR A 239 16.65 -14.90 0.95
N GLN A 240 15.51 -14.68 0.27
CA GLN A 240 14.68 -13.47 0.46
C GLN A 240 14.14 -13.39 1.90
N HIS A 241 13.63 -14.52 2.43
CA HIS A 241 13.17 -14.60 3.82
C HIS A 241 14.30 -14.31 4.81
N ALA A 242 15.48 -14.87 4.58
CA ALA A 242 16.64 -14.63 5.44
C ALA A 242 17.05 -13.15 5.45
N ILE A 243 17.06 -12.49 4.29
CA ILE A 243 17.34 -11.05 4.19
C ILE A 243 16.26 -10.26 4.93
N ALA A 244 14.97 -10.54 4.67
CA ALA A 244 13.86 -9.85 5.33
C ALA A 244 13.90 -9.98 6.86
N LYS A 245 14.27 -11.15 7.38
CA LYS A 245 14.36 -11.39 8.83
C LYS A 245 15.51 -10.65 9.50
N TRP A 246 16.69 -10.61 8.86
CA TRP A 246 17.95 -10.28 9.54
C TRP A 246 18.60 -8.95 9.08
N CYS A 247 18.09 -8.34 8.00
CA CYS A 247 18.68 -7.09 7.51
C CYS A 247 18.52 -5.92 8.52
N ASP A 248 19.44 -4.96 8.41
CA ASP A 248 19.47 -3.75 9.25
C ASP A 248 18.53 -2.64 8.77
N ALA A 249 17.53 -2.96 7.91
CA ALA A 249 16.48 -2.04 7.52
C ALA A 249 15.60 -1.63 8.71
N ASP A 250 15.08 -0.41 8.68
CA ASP A 250 14.14 0.09 9.71
C ASP A 250 12.76 -0.51 9.54
N LEU A 251 12.32 -0.66 8.29
CA LEU A 251 11.02 -1.23 7.93
C LEU A 251 11.20 -2.30 6.85
N ILE A 252 10.36 -3.31 6.90
CA ILE A 252 10.29 -4.37 5.90
C ILE A 252 8.92 -4.32 5.23
N VAL A 253 8.89 -4.19 3.92
CA VAL A 253 7.69 -4.40 3.11
C VAL A 253 7.89 -5.67 2.30
N TYR A 254 7.26 -6.75 2.74
CA TYR A 254 7.34 -8.04 2.05
C TYR A 254 6.16 -8.18 1.09
N ILE A 255 6.45 -8.43 -0.19
CA ILE A 255 5.44 -8.52 -1.24
C ILE A 255 5.48 -9.91 -1.85
N GLY A 256 4.51 -10.76 -1.51
CA GLY A 256 4.24 -12.00 -2.22
C GLY A 256 3.47 -11.69 -3.51
N CYS A 257 4.17 -11.73 -4.65
CA CYS A 257 3.58 -11.47 -5.95
C CYS A 257 3.42 -12.76 -6.75
N GLY A 258 2.32 -13.47 -6.54
CA GLY A 258 2.08 -14.76 -7.16
C GLY A 258 2.89 -15.90 -6.53
N GLU A 259 3.17 -15.78 -5.24
CA GLU A 259 3.82 -16.83 -4.46
C GLU A 259 2.94 -18.08 -4.35
N ARG A 260 3.55 -19.21 -4.03
CA ARG A 260 2.79 -20.41 -3.75
C ARG A 260 2.07 -20.28 -2.43
N GLY A 261 0.86 -20.87 -2.35
CA GLY A 261 0.07 -20.81 -1.13
C GLY A 261 0.83 -21.33 0.11
N ASN A 262 1.58 -22.43 0.00
CA ASN A 262 2.39 -22.95 1.09
C ASN A 262 3.53 -22.00 1.51
N GLU A 263 4.29 -21.43 0.55
CA GLU A 263 5.36 -20.47 0.84
C GLU A 263 4.81 -19.20 1.50
N MET A 264 3.63 -18.74 1.05
CA MET A 264 2.95 -17.61 1.68
C MET A 264 2.46 -17.97 3.09
N THR A 265 1.90 -19.17 3.29
CA THR A 265 1.48 -19.64 4.62
C THR A 265 2.67 -19.67 5.58
N ASP A 266 3.83 -20.13 5.13
CA ASP A 266 5.06 -20.14 5.93
C ASP A 266 5.44 -18.72 6.39
N VAL A 267 5.36 -17.70 5.49
CA VAL A 267 5.60 -16.31 5.84
C VAL A 267 4.56 -15.79 6.86
N LEU A 268 3.28 -16.04 6.59
CA LEU A 268 2.19 -15.56 7.45
C LEU A 268 2.19 -16.18 8.85
N THR A 269 2.72 -17.39 9.00
CA THR A 269 2.83 -18.07 10.29
C THR A 269 4.16 -17.83 11.00
N GLU A 270 5.24 -17.75 10.24
CA GLU A 270 6.60 -17.62 10.80
C GLU A 270 6.90 -16.16 11.22
N PHE A 271 6.61 -15.16 10.36
CA PHE A 271 6.96 -13.77 10.67
C PHE A 271 6.37 -13.24 11.99
N PRO A 272 5.09 -13.50 12.33
CA PRO A 272 4.54 -13.10 13.62
C PRO A 272 5.22 -13.74 14.82
N SER A 273 5.80 -14.95 14.66
CA SER A 273 6.49 -15.67 15.72
C SER A 273 7.95 -15.26 15.91
N LEU A 274 8.54 -14.57 14.92
CA LEU A 274 9.93 -14.16 14.97
C LEU A 274 10.14 -12.96 15.89
N ILE A 275 11.27 -13.00 16.59
CA ILE A 275 11.76 -11.91 17.43
C ILE A 275 12.84 -11.14 16.66
N ASP A 276 12.71 -9.84 16.55
CA ASP A 276 13.77 -8.97 16.03
C ASP A 276 14.92 -8.93 17.03
N PRO A 277 16.13 -9.41 16.67
CA PRO A 277 17.26 -9.45 17.59
C PRO A 277 17.74 -8.09 18.05
N ARG A 278 17.38 -7.00 17.34
CA ARG A 278 17.76 -5.63 17.69
C ARG A 278 16.88 -5.06 18.80
N THR A 279 15.60 -5.41 18.82
CA THR A 279 14.61 -4.82 19.73
C THR A 279 14.11 -5.81 20.77
N GLY A 280 14.28 -7.12 20.56
CA GLY A 280 13.71 -8.18 21.40
C GLY A 280 12.19 -8.31 21.27
N ARG A 281 11.57 -7.68 20.27
CA ARG A 281 10.12 -7.66 20.04
C ARG A 281 9.76 -8.40 18.76
N SER A 282 8.46 -8.58 18.51
CA SER A 282 8.00 -9.23 17.27
C SER A 282 8.52 -8.49 16.03
N LEU A 283 8.99 -9.27 15.05
CA LEU A 283 9.40 -8.74 13.75
C LEU A 283 8.26 -8.00 13.03
N MET A 284 7.01 -8.37 13.31
CA MET A 284 5.84 -7.69 12.76
C MET A 284 5.74 -6.22 13.17
N GLU A 285 6.33 -5.80 14.30
CA GLU A 285 6.33 -4.39 14.71
C GLU A 285 7.13 -3.46 13.76
N ARG A 286 7.85 -4.02 12.79
CA ARG A 286 8.52 -3.30 11.70
C ARG A 286 8.27 -3.91 10.32
N THR A 287 7.20 -4.68 10.16
CA THR A 287 6.91 -5.39 8.90
C THR A 287 5.51 -5.07 8.40
N ILE A 288 5.39 -4.88 7.09
CA ILE A 288 4.12 -4.86 6.37
C ILE A 288 4.15 -6.03 5.38
N LEU A 289 3.13 -6.85 5.37
CA LEU A 289 3.02 -7.99 4.46
C LEU A 289 1.93 -7.73 3.41
N ILE A 290 2.24 -8.01 2.15
CA ILE A 290 1.26 -8.07 1.07
C ILE A 290 1.23 -9.51 0.56
N ALA A 291 0.10 -10.19 0.78
CA ALA A 291 -0.07 -11.58 0.43
C ALA A 291 -0.90 -11.71 -0.86
N ASN A 292 -0.25 -12.12 -1.94
CA ASN A 292 -0.90 -12.41 -3.20
C ASN A 292 -0.35 -13.72 -3.76
N THR A 293 -1.23 -14.71 -3.86
CA THR A 293 -0.88 -16.09 -4.26
C THR A 293 -1.01 -16.32 -5.76
N SER A 294 -0.40 -17.39 -6.25
CA SER A 294 -0.33 -17.70 -7.68
C SER A 294 -1.67 -18.06 -8.34
N ASN A 295 -2.69 -18.39 -7.55
CA ASN A 295 -4.06 -18.67 -8.02
C ASN A 295 -4.91 -17.40 -8.22
N MET A 296 -4.47 -16.25 -7.71
CA MET A 296 -5.17 -14.97 -7.91
C MET A 296 -5.01 -14.45 -9.35
N PRO A 297 -5.93 -13.61 -9.85
CA PRO A 297 -5.83 -13.00 -11.17
C PRO A 297 -4.50 -12.26 -11.38
N VAL A 298 -3.98 -12.28 -12.63
CA VAL A 298 -2.70 -11.64 -12.97
C VAL A 298 -2.67 -10.16 -12.61
N ALA A 299 -3.80 -9.46 -12.81
CA ALA A 299 -3.94 -8.06 -12.45
C ALA A 299 -3.73 -7.79 -10.95
N ALA A 300 -4.33 -8.63 -10.11
CA ALA A 300 -4.16 -8.52 -8.64
C ALA A 300 -2.69 -8.75 -8.23
N ARG A 301 -2.02 -9.68 -8.91
CA ARG A 301 -0.58 -9.94 -8.70
C ARG A 301 0.28 -8.74 -9.11
N GLU A 302 0.01 -8.16 -10.27
CA GLU A 302 0.74 -7.00 -10.76
C GLU A 302 0.55 -5.78 -9.83
N VAL A 303 -0.68 -5.50 -9.43
CA VAL A 303 -0.97 -4.34 -8.58
C VAL A 303 -0.33 -4.43 -7.20
N SER A 304 -0.10 -5.64 -6.67
CA SER A 304 0.56 -5.84 -5.38
C SER A 304 1.98 -5.25 -5.35
N LEU A 305 2.68 -5.24 -6.49
CA LEU A 305 4.00 -4.59 -6.60
C LEU A 305 3.89 -3.08 -6.43
N TYR A 306 2.95 -2.45 -7.12
CA TYR A 306 2.73 -1.00 -7.02
C TYR A 306 2.29 -0.60 -5.61
N SER A 307 1.41 -1.39 -5.01
CA SER A 307 0.95 -1.16 -3.63
C SER A 307 2.10 -1.24 -2.64
N GLY A 308 2.92 -2.28 -2.73
CA GLY A 308 4.07 -2.44 -1.83
C GLY A 308 5.11 -1.34 -1.99
N ILE A 309 5.42 -0.95 -3.23
CA ILE A 309 6.35 0.17 -3.49
C ILE A 309 5.77 1.48 -2.97
N THR A 310 4.46 1.74 -3.14
CA THR A 310 3.83 2.95 -2.61
C THR A 310 3.95 3.03 -1.08
N LEU A 311 3.75 1.91 -0.37
CA LEU A 311 3.96 1.82 1.08
C LEU A 311 5.42 2.06 1.44
N ALA A 312 6.36 1.41 0.75
CA ALA A 312 7.80 1.60 0.98
C ALA A 312 8.23 3.05 0.73
N GLU A 313 7.78 3.68 -0.36
CA GLU A 313 8.06 5.07 -0.66
C GLU A 313 7.50 6.03 0.40
N TYR A 314 6.34 5.71 0.97
CA TYR A 314 5.75 6.53 2.04
C TYR A 314 6.63 6.55 3.30
N TYR A 315 7.14 5.39 3.73
CA TYR A 315 8.05 5.32 4.88
C TYR A 315 9.46 5.83 4.55
N ARG A 316 9.93 5.65 3.31
CA ARG A 316 11.15 6.30 2.81
C ARG A 316 11.08 7.82 2.97
N ASP A 317 9.93 8.44 2.63
CA ASP A 317 9.74 9.89 2.75
C ASP A 317 9.84 10.38 4.21
N MET A 318 9.63 9.48 5.18
CA MET A 318 9.88 9.76 6.60
C MET A 318 11.36 9.65 7.00
N GLY A 319 12.23 9.21 6.07
CA GLY A 319 13.66 8.99 6.30
C GLY A 319 14.00 7.61 6.84
N MET A 320 13.14 6.60 6.61
CA MET A 320 13.40 5.21 6.97
C MET A 320 14.05 4.45 5.81
N HIS A 321 14.82 3.44 6.16
CA HIS A 321 15.46 2.50 5.24
C HIS A 321 14.72 1.18 5.17
#